data_d189c09d107cf9d0ddf894909dcd6e7f
#
_entry.id   d189c09d107cf9d0ddf894909dcd6e7f
#
_cell.length_a   1.000
_cell.length_b   1.000
_cell.length_c   1.000
_cell.angle_alpha   90.00
_cell.angle_beta   90.00
_cell.angle_gamma   90.00
#
_symmetry.space_group_name_H-M   'P 1'
#
loop_
_entity.id
_entity.type
_entity.pdbx_description
1 polymer ?
#
loop_
_entity_poly.entity_id
_entity_poly.type
_entity_poly.pdbx_seq_one_letter_code
_entity_poly.pdbx_strand_id
1 'polypeptide(L)'
;MEYKRGVFGVLNQDDMEAQPLILLDGGVERRCGETYDFSNDRRPGYEGFLFQYTLSGEGIFERNKTRYRVTRGQGFLIRFPEESRYYLERDRNEPWEFLYLHFCGTAALPFVKKIRDISPDILNLDENSPPVRMALSLQKRLTNGERLQKYEGGEFLYRFLCAVLRETEHPAAQKKSSSVKRAAEIMEEEYRGLAGIEELAARLDLSPEHLSRAFKEEMGTAPLSYLTGLRLQSAMNDLLGTEQSIDCIARANGFSNGNYFAKIFRKHVGISPGCYRKSNGIGKYSGKGMGE
;
A
#
# COMPACT_ATOMS: atom_id res chain seq x y z
N MET A 1 10.45 -3.51 -5.98
CA MET A 1 10.23 -2.09 -5.64
C MET A 1 11.58 -1.38 -5.66
N GLU A 2 11.68 -0.21 -6.28
CA GLU A 2 12.94 0.56 -6.32
C GLU A 2 12.98 1.47 -5.09
N TYR A 3 14.02 1.35 -4.25
CA TYR A 3 14.24 2.18 -3.07
C TYR A 3 15.68 2.69 -3.01
N LYS A 4 15.87 3.85 -2.40
CA LYS A 4 17.19 4.49 -2.26
C LYS A 4 17.72 4.21 -0.84
N ARG A 5 19.00 3.84 -0.74
CA ARG A 5 19.66 3.74 0.57
C ARG A 5 19.90 5.14 1.13
N GLY A 6 19.84 5.25 2.44
CA GLY A 6 20.10 6.48 3.18
C GLY A 6 19.31 6.54 4.47
N VAL A 7 19.85 7.27 5.41
CA VAL A 7 19.26 7.51 6.72
C VAL A 7 18.83 8.96 6.87
N PHE A 8 17.90 9.22 7.73
CA PHE A 8 17.44 10.56 8.09
C PHE A 8 17.27 10.68 9.61
N GLY A 9 17.51 11.87 10.13
CA GLY A 9 17.15 12.25 11.50
C GLY A 9 16.19 13.42 11.47
N VAL A 10 15.26 13.49 12.38
CA VAL A 10 14.32 14.61 12.53
C VAL A 10 14.91 15.61 13.52
N LEU A 11 15.41 16.73 13.01
CA LEU A 11 16.22 17.69 13.77
C LEU A 11 15.42 18.76 14.54
N ASN A 12 14.13 18.92 14.29
CA ASN A 12 13.30 19.94 14.96
C ASN A 12 12.48 19.30 16.08
N GLN A 13 13.08 19.29 17.27
CA GLN A 13 12.49 18.65 18.45
C GLN A 13 12.11 19.65 19.56
N ASP A 14 11.99 20.94 19.22
CA ASP A 14 11.80 22.02 20.19
C ASP A 14 10.49 21.95 21.03
N ASP A 15 9.59 21.03 20.77
CA ASP A 15 8.35 20.78 21.51
C ASP A 15 8.07 19.28 21.71
N MET A 16 9.08 18.45 21.87
CA MET A 16 8.91 16.99 21.94
C MET A 16 8.03 16.53 23.11
N GLU A 17 8.13 17.17 24.25
CA GLU A 17 7.37 16.78 25.46
C GLU A 17 5.85 16.90 25.26
N ALA A 18 5.39 17.72 24.34
CA ALA A 18 3.97 17.98 24.08
C ALA A 18 3.37 17.06 22.98
N GLN A 19 4.20 16.31 22.23
CA GLN A 19 3.71 15.49 21.12
C GLN A 19 3.45 14.04 21.56
N PRO A 20 2.24 13.50 21.27
CA PRO A 20 1.89 12.12 21.64
C PRO A 20 2.64 11.06 20.83
N LEU A 21 3.13 11.40 19.63
CA LEU A 21 3.92 10.57 18.73
C LEU A 21 5.03 11.40 18.09
N ILE A 22 6.26 10.90 18.15
CA ILE A 22 7.46 11.60 17.70
C ILE A 22 8.31 10.65 16.85
N LEU A 23 8.51 11.00 15.59
CA LEU A 23 9.48 10.33 14.73
C LEU A 23 10.87 10.89 15.04
N LEU A 24 11.82 10.02 15.36
CA LEU A 24 13.18 10.41 15.73
C LEU A 24 14.14 10.29 14.55
N ASP A 25 14.23 9.10 13.98
CA ASP A 25 15.08 8.81 12.84
C ASP A 25 14.57 7.57 12.09
N GLY A 26 15.20 7.29 10.95
CA GLY A 26 14.89 6.13 10.15
C GLY A 26 15.75 6.05 8.90
N GLY A 27 15.57 4.98 8.16
CA GLY A 27 16.32 4.85 6.92
C GLY A 27 16.27 3.46 6.31
N VAL A 28 16.94 3.35 5.17
CA VAL A 28 17.28 2.09 4.53
C VAL A 28 18.78 1.90 4.62
N GLU A 29 19.19 0.86 5.31
CA GLU A 29 20.59 0.50 5.49
C GLU A 29 20.91 -0.85 4.87
N ARG A 30 22.17 -0.99 4.46
CA ARG A 30 22.75 -2.27 4.02
C ARG A 30 23.97 -2.57 4.86
N ARG A 31 23.97 -3.71 5.53
CA ARG A 31 25.07 -4.17 6.39
C ARG A 31 25.65 -5.48 5.84
N CYS A 32 26.98 -5.56 5.81
CA CYS A 32 27.70 -6.73 5.30
C CYS A 32 29.08 -6.79 5.96
N GLY A 33 29.45 -7.92 6.50
CA GLY A 33 30.81 -8.18 7.02
C GLY A 33 31.25 -7.36 8.23
N GLU A 34 30.34 -6.55 8.80
CA GLU A 34 30.59 -5.67 9.94
C GLU A 34 30.13 -6.34 11.25
N THR A 35 30.65 -5.80 12.38
CA THR A 35 30.13 -6.14 13.72
C THR A 35 28.81 -5.38 13.92
N TYR A 36 27.75 -5.79 13.25
CA TYR A 36 26.39 -5.24 13.45
C TYR A 36 25.68 -6.10 14.49
N ASP A 37 25.65 -5.61 15.72
CA ASP A 37 25.19 -6.36 16.88
C ASP A 37 24.71 -5.41 17.97
N PHE A 38 23.41 -5.41 18.25
CA PHE A 38 22.76 -4.50 19.18
C PHE A 38 21.94 -5.24 20.23
N SER A 39 22.38 -5.17 21.49
CA SER A 39 21.58 -5.55 22.65
C SER A 39 20.70 -4.38 23.08
N ASN A 40 19.42 -4.63 23.34
CA ASN A 40 18.43 -3.58 23.54
C ASN A 40 18.08 -3.36 25.03
N ASP A 41 18.64 -4.17 25.94
CA ASP A 41 18.46 -4.06 27.38
C ASP A 41 19.23 -2.90 28.01
N ARG A 42 20.36 -2.52 27.40
CA ARG A 42 21.31 -1.52 27.92
C ARG A 42 21.85 -0.62 26.82
N ARG A 43 20.95 0.05 26.09
CA ARG A 43 21.35 0.98 25.02
C ARG A 43 21.18 2.43 25.49
N PRO A 44 22.24 3.05 26.07
CA PRO A 44 22.13 4.41 26.62
C PRO A 44 21.70 5.40 25.55
N GLY A 45 20.75 6.28 25.89
CA GLY A 45 20.25 7.32 24.98
C GLY A 45 19.32 6.81 23.87
N TYR A 46 18.93 5.53 23.91
CA TYR A 46 17.96 4.98 22.98
C TYR A 46 16.68 4.63 23.76
N GLU A 47 15.63 5.41 23.51
CA GLU A 47 14.33 5.24 24.17
C GLU A 47 13.24 5.13 23.12
N GLY A 48 12.06 4.62 23.50
CA GLY A 48 10.91 4.52 22.62
C GLY A 48 10.80 3.18 21.91
N PHE A 49 10.63 3.19 20.60
CA PHE A 49 10.28 2.02 19.80
C PHE A 49 11.10 1.98 18.51
N LEU A 50 11.45 0.79 18.07
CA LEU A 50 12.07 0.55 16.77
C LEU A 50 11.22 -0.44 15.99
N PHE A 51 10.80 -0.04 14.79
CA PHE A 51 10.32 -0.93 13.75
C PHE A 51 11.46 -1.19 12.76
N GLN A 52 11.77 -2.46 12.48
CA GLN A 52 12.74 -2.83 11.45
C GLN A 52 12.14 -3.90 10.56
N TYR A 53 12.35 -3.76 9.24
CA TYR A 53 11.78 -4.62 8.20
C TYR A 53 12.84 -5.00 7.17
N THR A 54 12.98 -6.28 6.88
CA THR A 54 13.98 -6.81 5.94
C THR A 54 13.51 -6.65 4.48
N LEU A 55 14.28 -5.91 3.70
CA LEU A 55 14.07 -5.70 2.28
C LEU A 55 14.76 -6.76 1.43
N SER A 56 15.99 -7.16 1.80
CA SER A 56 16.75 -8.26 1.17
C SER A 56 17.78 -8.85 2.13
N GLY A 57 18.25 -10.05 1.81
CA GLY A 57 19.15 -10.79 2.69
C GLY A 57 18.46 -11.25 3.96
N GLU A 58 19.23 -11.42 5.02
CA GLU A 58 18.71 -11.86 6.31
C GLU A 58 19.56 -11.37 7.49
N GLY A 59 18.92 -11.22 8.64
CA GLY A 59 19.54 -10.98 9.93
C GLY A 59 18.98 -11.88 11.02
N ILE A 60 19.50 -11.74 12.23
CA ILE A 60 19.01 -12.45 13.39
C ILE A 60 18.36 -11.47 14.36
N PHE A 61 17.17 -11.83 14.81
CA PHE A 61 16.49 -11.21 15.93
C PHE A 61 16.34 -12.23 17.06
N GLU A 62 16.65 -11.82 18.27
CA GLU A 62 16.58 -12.66 19.46
C GLU A 62 15.77 -11.96 20.56
N ARG A 63 14.80 -12.65 21.13
CA ARG A 63 14.00 -12.19 22.26
C ARG A 63 13.71 -13.35 23.21
N ASN A 64 13.83 -13.11 24.52
CA ASN A 64 13.60 -14.14 25.54
C ASN A 64 14.39 -15.44 25.26
N LYS A 65 15.63 -15.31 24.77
CA LYS A 65 16.52 -16.45 24.39
C LYS A 65 16.03 -17.25 23.17
N THR A 66 14.96 -16.85 22.53
CA THR A 66 14.48 -17.45 21.27
C THR A 66 15.06 -16.68 20.11
N ARG A 67 15.67 -17.42 19.19
CA ARG A 67 16.36 -16.88 18.02
C ARG A 67 15.50 -17.03 16.78
N TYR A 68 15.32 -15.93 16.05
CA TYR A 68 14.57 -15.84 14.80
C TYR A 68 15.49 -15.39 13.67
N ARG A 69 15.45 -16.11 12.55
CA ARG A 69 16.04 -15.67 11.29
C ARG A 69 15.03 -14.74 10.62
N VAL A 70 15.41 -13.50 10.36
CA VAL A 70 14.53 -12.47 9.78
C VAL A 70 14.93 -12.26 8.33
N THR A 71 14.09 -12.72 7.43
CA THR A 71 14.30 -12.68 5.97
C THR A 71 13.41 -11.65 5.30
N ARG A 72 13.56 -11.49 3.96
CA ARG A 72 12.73 -10.58 3.17
C ARG A 72 11.24 -10.76 3.47
N GLY A 73 10.54 -9.65 3.66
CA GLY A 73 9.12 -9.65 4.01
C GLY A 73 8.84 -9.77 5.50
N GLN A 74 9.90 -9.87 6.30
CA GLN A 74 9.80 -10.02 7.74
C GLN A 74 10.42 -8.84 8.47
N GLY A 75 9.86 -8.51 9.63
CA GLY A 75 10.35 -7.45 10.50
C GLY A 75 10.06 -7.75 11.95
N PHE A 76 10.43 -6.81 12.79
CA PHE A 76 10.14 -6.86 14.22
C PHE A 76 9.86 -5.45 14.76
N LEU A 77 9.20 -5.43 15.92
CA LEU A 77 8.87 -4.21 16.65
C LEU A 77 9.32 -4.36 18.09
N ILE A 78 10.25 -3.51 18.51
CA ILE A 78 10.82 -3.53 19.87
C ILE A 78 10.51 -2.24 20.61
N ARG A 79 10.50 -2.34 21.94
CA ARG A 79 10.43 -1.21 22.86
C ARG A 79 11.76 -1.11 23.61
N PHE A 80 12.33 0.06 23.70
CA PHE A 80 13.52 0.28 24.53
C PHE A 80 13.15 0.77 25.93
N PRO A 81 13.81 0.22 26.99
CA PRO A 81 14.66 -0.98 26.97
C PRO A 81 13.86 -2.28 26.98
N GLU A 82 14.39 -3.34 26.36
CA GLU A 82 13.82 -4.71 26.48
C GLU A 82 14.90 -5.79 26.31
N GLU A 83 14.67 -6.99 26.84
CA GLU A 83 15.56 -8.14 26.67
C GLU A 83 15.42 -8.70 25.25
N SER A 84 16.10 -8.05 24.31
CA SER A 84 16.18 -8.46 22.91
C SER A 84 17.49 -8.02 22.27
N ARG A 85 17.82 -8.63 21.14
CA ARG A 85 19.05 -8.39 20.38
C ARG A 85 18.81 -8.58 18.91
N TYR A 86 19.46 -7.81 18.05
CA TYR A 86 19.47 -8.05 16.62
C TYR A 86 20.89 -7.87 16.06
N TYR A 87 21.27 -8.75 15.13
CA TYR A 87 22.65 -8.82 14.66
C TYR A 87 22.80 -9.54 13.30
N LEU A 88 23.98 -9.38 12.68
CA LEU A 88 24.45 -10.20 11.58
C LEU A 88 25.29 -11.37 12.08
N GLU A 89 25.12 -12.55 11.49
CA GLU A 89 26.06 -13.67 11.72
C GLU A 89 27.41 -13.36 11.09
N ARG A 90 28.49 -13.55 11.85
CA ARG A 90 29.86 -13.15 11.46
C ARG A 90 30.38 -13.84 10.21
N ASP A 91 29.91 -15.05 9.93
CA ASP A 91 30.43 -15.90 8.84
C ASP A 91 29.66 -15.76 7.52
N ARG A 92 28.73 -14.80 7.42
CA ARG A 92 27.95 -14.58 6.22
C ARG A 92 28.46 -13.41 5.41
N ASN A 93 28.73 -13.66 4.13
CA ASN A 93 29.08 -12.67 3.12
C ASN A 93 27.86 -12.01 2.47
N GLU A 94 26.66 -12.49 2.75
CA GLU A 94 25.44 -11.91 2.17
C GLU A 94 24.99 -10.67 2.97
N PRO A 95 24.73 -9.56 2.27
CA PRO A 95 24.32 -8.34 2.93
C PRO A 95 22.89 -8.46 3.46
N TRP A 96 22.66 -7.89 4.64
CA TRP A 96 21.32 -7.64 5.16
C TRP A 96 20.92 -6.21 4.85
N GLU A 97 19.84 -6.03 4.12
CA GLU A 97 19.28 -4.74 3.79
C GLU A 97 17.90 -4.60 4.42
N PHE A 98 17.70 -3.52 5.15
CA PHE A 98 16.49 -3.32 5.93
C PHE A 98 16.09 -1.84 5.97
N LEU A 99 14.79 -1.63 6.11
CA LEU A 99 14.16 -0.37 6.45
C LEU A 99 13.97 -0.32 7.97
N TYR A 100 14.22 0.83 8.61
CA TYR A 100 13.88 1.02 10.01
C TYR A 100 13.24 2.38 10.26
N LEU A 101 12.44 2.46 11.33
CA LEU A 101 11.87 3.68 11.89
C LEU A 101 12.05 3.63 13.40
N HIS A 102 12.67 4.66 13.96
CA HIS A 102 12.82 4.89 15.39
C HIS A 102 11.90 6.01 15.82
N PHE A 103 11.09 5.79 16.83
CA PHE A 103 10.06 6.72 17.26
C PHE A 103 9.76 6.60 18.75
N CYS A 104 9.15 7.63 19.33
CA CYS A 104 8.73 7.60 20.73
C CYS A 104 7.36 8.28 20.89
N GLY A 105 6.93 8.41 22.14
CA GLY A 105 5.69 9.06 22.53
C GLY A 105 4.67 8.11 23.16
N THR A 106 3.87 8.67 24.07
CA THR A 106 2.94 7.88 24.91
C THR A 106 1.83 7.20 24.11
N ALA A 107 1.42 7.79 22.99
CA ALA A 107 0.37 7.24 22.14
C ALA A 107 0.85 6.03 21.30
N ALA A 108 2.15 5.76 21.20
CA ALA A 108 2.66 4.56 20.52
C ALA A 108 2.36 3.28 21.30
N LEU A 109 2.38 3.33 22.63
CA LEU A 109 2.31 2.16 23.48
C LEU A 109 1.07 1.27 23.26
N PRO A 110 -0.18 1.80 23.14
CA PRO A 110 -1.35 0.97 22.87
C PRO A 110 -1.26 0.21 21.54
N PHE A 111 -0.75 0.86 20.50
CA PHE A 111 -0.55 0.21 19.19
C PHE A 111 0.49 -0.89 19.27
N VAL A 112 1.66 -0.58 19.81
CA VAL A 112 2.77 -1.55 19.94
C VAL A 112 2.35 -2.76 20.76
N LYS A 113 1.64 -2.54 21.87
CA LYS A 113 1.11 -3.63 22.69
C LYS A 113 0.17 -4.51 21.86
N LYS A 114 -0.83 -3.93 21.18
CA LYS A 114 -1.80 -4.69 20.41
C LYS A 114 -1.17 -5.43 19.22
N ILE A 115 -0.22 -4.81 18.53
CA ILE A 115 0.53 -5.46 17.44
C ILE A 115 1.30 -6.67 17.99
N ARG A 116 1.97 -6.53 19.15
CA ARG A 116 2.74 -7.60 19.77
C ARG A 116 1.87 -8.70 20.39
N ASP A 117 0.68 -8.39 20.84
CA ASP A 117 -0.29 -9.40 21.29
C ASP A 117 -0.68 -10.36 20.15
N ILE A 118 -0.71 -9.87 18.90
CA ILE A 118 -1.04 -10.65 17.69
C ILE A 118 0.22 -11.30 17.08
N SER A 119 1.29 -10.55 16.97
CA SER A 119 2.58 -10.95 16.38
C SER A 119 3.72 -10.61 17.34
N PRO A 120 3.99 -11.46 18.33
CA PRO A 120 4.85 -11.11 19.46
C PRO A 120 6.29 -10.83 19.07
N ASP A 121 6.83 -11.57 18.11
CA ASP A 121 8.26 -11.53 17.79
C ASP A 121 8.52 -11.09 16.34
N ILE A 122 7.89 -11.73 15.37
CA ILE A 122 8.11 -11.48 13.96
C ILE A 122 6.83 -11.00 13.28
N LEU A 123 6.94 -9.87 12.59
CA LEU A 123 5.92 -9.31 11.71
C LEU A 123 6.15 -9.85 10.29
N ASN A 124 5.12 -10.43 9.68
CA ASN A 124 5.14 -10.80 8.27
C ASN A 124 4.32 -9.76 7.50
N LEU A 125 4.98 -8.97 6.68
CA LEU A 125 4.38 -7.89 5.91
C LEU A 125 4.75 -8.05 4.44
N ASP A 126 3.76 -7.93 3.55
CA ASP A 126 4.04 -7.88 2.11
C ASP A 126 4.83 -6.61 1.77
N GLU A 127 5.76 -6.70 0.83
CA GLU A 127 6.59 -5.55 0.42
C GLU A 127 5.78 -4.40 -0.19
N ASN A 128 4.61 -4.70 -0.74
CA ASN A 128 3.66 -3.72 -1.27
C ASN A 128 2.60 -3.31 -0.25
N SER A 129 2.67 -3.82 0.99
CA SER A 129 1.72 -3.45 2.03
C SER A 129 1.78 -1.95 2.35
N PRO A 130 0.66 -1.34 2.76
CA PRO A 130 0.60 0.08 3.08
C PRO A 130 1.68 0.56 4.04
N PRO A 131 2.00 -0.10 5.17
CA PRO A 131 3.02 0.38 6.08
C PRO A 131 4.42 0.39 5.45
N VAL A 132 4.79 -0.64 4.70
CA VAL A 132 6.11 -0.71 4.04
C VAL A 132 6.24 0.39 2.99
N ARG A 133 5.22 0.58 2.13
CA ARG A 133 5.22 1.66 1.13
C ARG A 133 5.24 3.05 1.75
N MET A 134 4.48 3.28 2.82
CA MET A 134 4.49 4.56 3.54
C MET A 134 5.87 4.88 4.10
N ALA A 135 6.52 3.91 4.74
CA ALA A 135 7.85 4.10 5.32
C ALA A 135 8.92 4.33 4.26
N LEU A 136 8.90 3.59 3.15
CA LEU A 136 9.82 3.81 2.02
C LEU A 136 9.59 5.17 1.32
N SER A 137 8.33 5.59 1.17
CA SER A 137 7.99 6.90 0.60
C SER A 137 8.52 8.04 1.48
N LEU A 138 8.30 7.97 2.79
CA LEU A 138 8.83 8.94 3.74
C LEU A 138 10.37 8.99 3.69
N GLN A 139 11.02 7.84 3.75
CA GLN A 139 12.47 7.72 3.68
C GLN A 139 13.02 8.38 2.41
N LYS A 140 12.39 8.13 1.26
CA LYS A 140 12.79 8.73 -0.03
C LYS A 140 12.68 10.26 -0.01
N ARG A 141 11.59 10.82 0.53
CA ARG A 141 11.37 12.27 0.66
C ARG A 141 12.47 12.91 1.51
N LEU A 142 12.70 12.35 2.70
CA LEU A 142 13.65 12.94 3.68
C LEU A 142 15.10 12.78 3.24
N THR A 143 15.48 11.68 2.61
CA THR A 143 16.84 11.51 2.05
C THR A 143 17.08 12.35 0.78
N ASN A 144 16.02 12.87 0.17
CA ASN A 144 16.12 13.86 -0.91
C ASN A 144 16.17 15.31 -0.40
N GLY A 145 16.25 15.52 0.92
CA GLY A 145 16.39 16.83 1.55
C GLY A 145 15.08 17.52 1.91
N GLU A 146 13.94 16.85 1.75
CA GLU A 146 12.66 17.37 2.24
C GLU A 146 12.67 17.39 3.78
N ARG A 147 12.05 18.41 4.38
CA ARG A 147 11.91 18.53 5.85
C ARG A 147 10.48 18.32 6.25
N LEU A 148 10.28 17.62 7.36
CA LEU A 148 8.96 17.49 7.97
C LEU A 148 8.52 18.83 8.56
N GLN A 149 7.25 19.14 8.37
CA GLN A 149 6.60 20.23 9.09
C GLN A 149 6.26 19.81 10.53
N LYS A 150 5.98 20.79 11.38
CA LYS A 150 5.52 20.55 12.75
C LYS A 150 4.32 19.59 12.72
N TYR A 151 4.34 18.56 13.54
CA TYR A 151 3.34 17.48 13.65
C TYR A 151 3.27 16.46 12.49
N GLU A 152 3.87 16.70 11.34
CA GLU A 152 3.83 15.77 10.19
C GLU A 152 4.41 14.39 10.54
N GLY A 153 5.48 14.35 11.35
CA GLY A 153 6.06 13.10 11.86
C GLY A 153 5.07 12.31 12.73
N GLY A 154 4.32 12.98 13.60
CA GLY A 154 3.30 12.36 14.44
C GLY A 154 2.10 11.86 13.65
N GLU A 155 1.62 12.64 12.66
CA GLU A 155 0.58 12.21 11.73
C GLU A 155 0.99 10.97 10.95
N PHE A 156 2.20 10.99 10.39
CA PHE A 156 2.75 9.83 9.71
C PHE A 156 2.77 8.59 10.60
N LEU A 157 3.29 8.70 11.82
CA LEU A 157 3.39 7.58 12.76
C LEU A 157 2.03 7.02 13.14
N TYR A 158 1.03 7.88 13.38
CA TYR A 158 -0.32 7.42 13.67
C TYR A 158 -0.88 6.57 12.52
N ARG A 159 -0.79 7.07 11.28
CA ARG A 159 -1.23 6.35 10.09
C ARG A 159 -0.44 5.06 9.87
N PHE A 160 0.88 5.10 10.09
CA PHE A 160 1.78 3.97 9.98
C PHE A 160 1.41 2.86 10.97
N LEU A 161 1.25 3.19 12.26
CA LEU A 161 0.89 2.23 13.31
C LEU A 161 -0.50 1.62 13.09
N CYS A 162 -1.47 2.42 12.65
CA CYS A 162 -2.78 1.92 12.22
C CYS A 162 -2.66 0.95 11.03
N ALA A 163 -1.77 1.24 10.07
CA ALA A 163 -1.56 0.38 8.93
C ALA A 163 -0.89 -0.95 9.36
N VAL A 164 0.16 -0.91 10.17
CA VAL A 164 0.80 -2.13 10.72
C VAL A 164 -0.21 -2.98 11.48
N LEU A 165 -1.02 -2.37 12.34
CA LEU A 165 -2.04 -3.09 13.12
C LEU A 165 -3.06 -3.78 12.21
N ARG A 166 -3.57 -3.09 11.19
CA ARG A 166 -4.50 -3.64 10.21
C ARG A 166 -3.91 -4.84 9.45
N GLU A 167 -2.62 -4.73 9.08
CA GLU A 167 -1.88 -5.81 8.45
C GLU A 167 -1.75 -7.04 9.37
N THR A 168 -1.53 -6.85 10.65
CA THR A 168 -1.40 -7.95 11.61
C THR A 168 -2.73 -8.57 12.02
N GLU A 169 -3.81 -7.79 12.10
CA GLU A 169 -5.15 -8.31 12.45
C GLU A 169 -5.76 -9.18 11.34
N HIS A 170 -5.46 -8.89 10.07
CA HIS A 170 -6.14 -9.53 8.93
C HIS A 170 -5.19 -10.04 7.83
N PRO A 171 -4.24 -10.94 8.14
CA PRO A 171 -3.26 -11.41 7.16
C PRO A 171 -3.89 -12.17 5.96
N ALA A 172 -5.05 -12.80 6.16
CA ALA A 172 -5.78 -13.51 5.10
C ALA A 172 -6.66 -12.60 4.24
N ALA A 173 -7.23 -11.54 4.80
CA ALA A 173 -7.99 -10.54 4.07
C ALA A 173 -7.11 -9.76 3.08
N GLN A 174 -5.82 -9.65 3.38
CA GLN A 174 -4.86 -8.90 2.57
C GLN A 174 -4.43 -9.58 1.28
N LYS A 175 -4.29 -10.91 1.25
CA LYS A 175 -4.09 -11.58 -0.04
C LYS A 175 -5.25 -11.30 -0.99
N LYS A 176 -6.49 -11.21 -0.48
CA LYS A 176 -7.69 -10.82 -1.24
C LYS A 176 -7.62 -9.34 -1.63
N SER A 177 -7.39 -8.43 -0.67
CA SER A 177 -7.32 -6.98 -0.88
C SER A 177 -6.18 -6.58 -1.84
N SER A 178 -4.99 -7.21 -1.73
CA SER A 178 -3.89 -6.99 -2.67
C SER A 178 -4.28 -7.39 -4.10
N SER A 179 -4.97 -8.52 -4.29
CA SER A 179 -5.39 -9.00 -5.60
C SER A 179 -6.51 -8.14 -6.19
N VAL A 180 -7.48 -7.73 -5.39
CA VAL A 180 -8.57 -6.83 -5.82
C VAL A 180 -8.03 -5.46 -6.18
N LYS A 181 -7.16 -4.91 -5.36
CA LYS A 181 -6.50 -3.63 -5.63
C LYS A 181 -5.65 -3.69 -6.90
N ARG A 182 -4.87 -4.76 -7.08
CA ARG A 182 -4.08 -4.96 -8.28
C ARG A 182 -4.97 -5.15 -9.52
N ALA A 183 -6.12 -5.82 -9.37
CA ALA A 183 -7.11 -5.92 -10.42
C ALA A 183 -7.66 -4.55 -10.83
N ALA A 184 -7.98 -3.69 -9.87
CA ALA A 184 -8.45 -2.34 -10.14
C ALA A 184 -7.36 -1.49 -10.85
N GLU A 185 -6.11 -1.53 -10.37
CA GLU A 185 -4.96 -0.85 -10.98
C GLU A 185 -4.78 -1.28 -12.45
N ILE A 186 -4.78 -2.59 -12.76
CA ILE A 186 -4.69 -3.10 -14.13
C ILE A 186 -5.85 -2.60 -14.98
N MET A 187 -7.07 -2.63 -14.44
CA MET A 187 -8.25 -2.14 -15.18
C MET A 187 -8.17 -0.63 -15.46
N GLU A 188 -7.69 0.18 -14.51
CA GLU A 188 -7.53 1.63 -14.69
C GLU A 188 -6.46 1.98 -15.74
N GLU A 189 -5.36 1.23 -15.76
CA GLU A 189 -4.26 1.43 -16.70
C GLU A 189 -4.58 0.90 -18.11
N GLU A 190 -5.26 -0.24 -18.21
CA GLU A 190 -5.39 -1.01 -19.45
C GLU A 190 -6.85 -1.24 -19.91
N TYR A 191 -7.84 -0.51 -19.39
CA TYR A 191 -9.29 -0.74 -19.69
C TYR A 191 -9.62 -0.84 -21.17
N ARG A 192 -8.86 -0.18 -22.03
CA ARG A 192 -9.10 -0.17 -23.49
C ARG A 192 -8.80 -1.51 -24.14
N GLY A 193 -7.70 -2.15 -23.73
CA GLY A 193 -7.19 -3.38 -24.32
C GLY A 193 -7.58 -4.67 -23.60
N LEU A 194 -8.02 -4.57 -22.35
CA LEU A 194 -8.32 -5.74 -21.54
C LEU A 194 -9.50 -6.54 -22.10
N ALA A 195 -9.30 -7.83 -22.43
CA ALA A 195 -10.35 -8.64 -23.06
C ALA A 195 -11.53 -8.95 -22.10
N GLY A 196 -11.26 -9.10 -20.80
CA GLY A 196 -12.30 -9.37 -19.81
C GLY A 196 -11.74 -9.89 -18.49
N ILE A 197 -12.65 -10.50 -17.69
CA ILE A 197 -12.33 -10.98 -16.36
C ILE A 197 -11.42 -12.21 -16.40
N GLU A 198 -11.51 -13.03 -17.41
CA GLU A 198 -10.69 -14.24 -17.59
C GLU A 198 -9.21 -13.87 -17.73
N GLU A 199 -8.91 -12.88 -18.58
CA GLU A 199 -7.55 -12.38 -18.74
C GLU A 199 -7.02 -11.75 -17.44
N LEU A 200 -7.86 -10.93 -16.79
CA LEU A 200 -7.49 -10.27 -15.54
C LEU A 200 -7.20 -11.29 -14.42
N ALA A 201 -8.03 -12.31 -14.30
CA ALA A 201 -7.87 -13.38 -13.31
C ALA A 201 -6.59 -14.20 -13.56
N ALA A 202 -6.30 -14.53 -14.84
CA ALA A 202 -5.08 -15.23 -15.21
C ALA A 202 -3.81 -14.44 -14.87
N ARG A 203 -3.81 -13.10 -15.06
CA ARG A 203 -2.67 -12.23 -14.68
C ARG A 203 -2.43 -12.16 -13.18
N LEU A 204 -3.42 -12.53 -12.37
CA LEU A 204 -3.39 -12.47 -10.90
C LEU A 204 -3.27 -13.87 -10.27
N ASP A 205 -3.09 -14.91 -11.05
CA ASP A 205 -3.08 -16.31 -10.62
C ASP A 205 -4.32 -16.70 -9.80
N LEU A 206 -5.51 -16.22 -10.25
CA LEU A 206 -6.79 -16.46 -9.62
C LEU A 206 -7.79 -17.11 -10.59
N SER A 207 -8.80 -17.80 -10.05
CA SER A 207 -9.96 -18.15 -10.86
C SER A 207 -10.88 -16.93 -11.07
N PRO A 208 -11.57 -16.82 -12.24
CA PRO A 208 -12.51 -15.72 -12.51
C PRO A 208 -13.61 -15.60 -11.45
N GLU A 209 -14.10 -16.73 -10.92
CA GLU A 209 -15.13 -16.78 -9.86
C GLU A 209 -14.60 -16.20 -8.55
N HIS A 210 -13.36 -16.58 -8.18
CA HIS A 210 -12.73 -16.09 -6.96
C HIS A 210 -12.48 -14.58 -7.05
N LEU A 211 -11.92 -14.11 -8.18
CA LEU A 211 -11.71 -12.67 -8.42
C LEU A 211 -13.04 -11.91 -8.40
N SER A 212 -14.08 -12.40 -9.07
CA SER A 212 -15.40 -11.76 -9.13
C SER A 212 -16.04 -11.60 -7.76
N ARG A 213 -15.96 -12.64 -6.93
CA ARG A 213 -16.48 -12.61 -5.57
C ARG A 213 -15.70 -11.65 -4.69
N ALA A 214 -14.37 -11.76 -4.65
CA ALA A 214 -13.52 -10.90 -3.84
C ALA A 214 -13.65 -9.42 -4.25
N PHE A 215 -13.68 -9.13 -5.55
CA PHE A 215 -13.82 -7.79 -6.06
C PHE A 215 -15.18 -7.17 -5.70
N LYS A 216 -16.27 -7.94 -5.81
CA LYS A 216 -17.61 -7.47 -5.41
C LYS A 216 -17.72 -7.24 -3.90
N GLU A 217 -17.12 -8.12 -3.08
CA GLU A 217 -17.09 -7.96 -1.63
C GLU A 217 -16.34 -6.68 -1.20
N GLU A 218 -15.23 -6.34 -1.85
CA GLU A 218 -14.38 -5.21 -1.45
C GLU A 218 -14.76 -3.88 -2.13
N MET A 219 -15.09 -3.92 -3.44
CA MET A 219 -15.38 -2.72 -4.24
C MET A 219 -16.88 -2.41 -4.35
N GLY A 220 -17.75 -3.29 -3.81
CA GLY A 220 -19.20 -3.13 -3.88
C GLY A 220 -19.81 -3.35 -5.26
N THR A 221 -18.99 -3.64 -6.28
CA THR A 221 -19.42 -3.82 -7.67
C THR A 221 -18.68 -4.98 -8.33
N ALA A 222 -19.31 -5.62 -9.34
CA ALA A 222 -18.66 -6.68 -10.10
C ALA A 222 -17.51 -6.11 -10.97
N PRO A 223 -16.39 -6.85 -11.16
CA PRO A 223 -15.24 -6.38 -11.94
C PRO A 223 -15.60 -5.94 -13.36
N LEU A 224 -16.49 -6.68 -14.04
CA LEU A 224 -16.94 -6.33 -15.40
C LEU A 224 -17.76 -5.03 -15.42
N SER A 225 -18.53 -4.76 -14.37
CA SER A 225 -19.26 -3.48 -14.23
C SER A 225 -18.29 -2.34 -13.98
N TYR A 226 -17.25 -2.55 -13.18
CA TYR A 226 -16.20 -1.58 -12.92
C TYR A 226 -15.44 -1.23 -14.22
N LEU A 227 -14.97 -2.24 -14.96
CA LEU A 227 -14.31 -2.07 -16.26
C LEU A 227 -15.21 -1.32 -17.28
N THR A 228 -16.49 -1.68 -17.32
CA THR A 228 -17.49 -1.01 -18.18
C THR A 228 -17.63 0.47 -17.80
N GLY A 229 -17.64 0.78 -16.52
CA GLY A 229 -17.67 2.15 -16.00
C GLY A 229 -16.49 3.00 -16.47
N LEU A 230 -15.26 2.46 -16.37
CA LEU A 230 -14.05 3.13 -16.87
C LEU A 230 -14.12 3.43 -18.36
N ARG A 231 -14.55 2.45 -19.17
CA ARG A 231 -14.72 2.60 -20.61
C ARG A 231 -15.77 3.65 -20.98
N LEU A 232 -16.90 3.64 -20.26
CA LEU A 232 -17.96 4.63 -20.46
C LEU A 232 -17.49 6.04 -20.11
N GLN A 233 -16.78 6.21 -18.98
CA GLN A 233 -16.24 7.51 -18.57
C GLN A 233 -15.29 8.08 -19.63
N SER A 234 -14.38 7.26 -20.15
CA SER A 234 -13.48 7.68 -21.23
C SER A 234 -14.24 8.01 -22.52
N ALA A 235 -15.22 7.16 -22.91
CA ALA A 235 -16.04 7.41 -24.09
C ALA A 235 -16.90 8.69 -23.96
N MET A 236 -17.36 9.05 -22.77
CA MET A 236 -18.06 10.31 -22.50
C MET A 236 -17.16 11.53 -22.80
N ASN A 237 -15.90 11.47 -22.37
CA ASN A 237 -14.92 12.51 -22.67
C ASN A 237 -14.66 12.62 -24.19
N ASP A 238 -14.50 11.49 -24.89
CA ASP A 238 -14.28 11.46 -26.33
C ASP A 238 -15.49 11.99 -27.10
N LEU A 239 -16.72 11.68 -26.65
CA LEU A 239 -17.96 12.18 -27.25
C LEU A 239 -18.07 13.71 -27.20
N LEU A 240 -17.58 14.33 -26.13
CA LEU A 240 -17.60 15.79 -25.95
C LEU A 240 -16.38 16.47 -26.56
N GLY A 241 -15.22 15.79 -26.56
CA GLY A 241 -13.96 16.38 -26.99
C GLY A 241 -13.59 16.16 -28.46
N THR A 242 -14.32 15.29 -29.19
CA THR A 242 -13.96 14.95 -30.57
C THR A 242 -15.17 14.82 -31.47
N GLU A 243 -14.94 14.99 -32.78
CA GLU A 243 -15.93 14.77 -33.85
C GLU A 243 -15.93 13.34 -34.43
N GLN A 244 -15.21 12.41 -33.77
CA GLN A 244 -15.11 11.02 -34.22
C GLN A 244 -16.48 10.33 -34.27
N SER A 245 -16.63 9.34 -35.16
CA SER A 245 -17.86 8.55 -35.26
C SER A 245 -18.10 7.75 -33.93
N ILE A 246 -19.37 7.48 -33.67
CA ILE A 246 -19.75 6.69 -32.47
C ILE A 246 -19.08 5.30 -32.47
N ASP A 247 -18.94 4.67 -33.64
CA ASP A 247 -18.28 3.38 -33.80
C ASP A 247 -16.76 3.48 -33.51
N CYS A 248 -16.13 4.56 -33.99
CA CYS A 248 -14.72 4.82 -33.74
C CYS A 248 -14.46 5.01 -32.22
N ILE A 249 -15.24 5.84 -31.54
CA ILE A 249 -15.17 6.06 -30.09
C ILE A 249 -15.40 4.75 -29.32
N ALA A 250 -16.40 3.95 -29.75
CA ALA A 250 -16.68 2.66 -29.14
C ALA A 250 -15.44 1.75 -29.14
N ARG A 251 -14.84 1.55 -30.32
CA ARG A 251 -13.65 0.71 -30.50
C ARG A 251 -12.43 1.24 -29.71
N ALA A 252 -12.18 2.55 -29.77
CA ALA A 252 -11.10 3.21 -29.08
C ALA A 252 -11.20 3.04 -27.55
N ASN A 253 -12.40 2.83 -27.03
CA ASN A 253 -12.65 2.62 -25.59
C ASN A 253 -12.93 1.16 -25.21
N GLY A 254 -12.55 0.19 -26.07
CA GLY A 254 -12.59 -1.23 -25.76
C GLY A 254 -13.97 -1.89 -25.89
N PHE A 255 -14.93 -1.26 -26.60
CA PHE A 255 -16.19 -1.91 -26.97
C PHE A 255 -16.05 -2.60 -28.32
N SER A 256 -16.74 -3.73 -28.51
CA SER A 256 -16.65 -4.53 -29.72
C SER A 256 -17.18 -3.80 -30.97
N ASN A 257 -18.21 -2.95 -30.81
CA ASN A 257 -18.79 -2.14 -31.89
C ASN A 257 -19.69 -1.03 -31.33
N GLY A 258 -20.06 -0.07 -32.20
CA GLY A 258 -20.90 1.08 -31.85
C GLY A 258 -22.32 0.73 -31.40
N ASN A 259 -22.91 -0.34 -31.93
CA ASN A 259 -24.27 -0.76 -31.54
C ASN A 259 -24.31 -1.30 -30.11
N TYR A 260 -23.36 -2.15 -29.77
CA TYR A 260 -23.22 -2.67 -28.41
C TYR A 260 -22.92 -1.54 -27.41
N PHE A 261 -21.97 -0.66 -27.76
CA PHE A 261 -21.66 0.54 -26.99
C PHE A 261 -22.91 1.40 -26.76
N ALA A 262 -23.68 1.73 -27.82
CA ALA A 262 -24.88 2.58 -27.71
C ALA A 262 -25.92 1.97 -26.73
N LYS A 263 -26.08 0.63 -26.77
CA LYS A 263 -26.97 -0.09 -25.84
C LYS A 263 -26.52 0.04 -24.40
N ILE A 264 -25.22 -0.23 -24.14
CA ILE A 264 -24.63 -0.14 -22.79
C ILE A 264 -24.64 1.32 -22.30
N PHE A 265 -24.23 2.26 -23.13
CA PHE A 265 -24.24 3.69 -22.81
C PHE A 265 -25.61 4.17 -22.39
N ARG A 266 -26.67 3.87 -23.22
CA ARG A 266 -28.06 4.25 -22.89
C ARG A 266 -28.54 3.62 -21.59
N LYS A 267 -28.13 2.37 -21.28
CA LYS A 267 -28.48 1.69 -20.04
C LYS A 267 -27.89 2.42 -18.82
N HIS A 268 -26.66 2.91 -18.91
CA HIS A 268 -25.96 3.53 -17.80
C HIS A 268 -26.18 5.06 -17.69
N VAL A 269 -26.28 5.74 -18.84
CA VAL A 269 -26.37 7.23 -18.90
C VAL A 269 -27.80 7.72 -19.11
N GLY A 270 -28.73 6.85 -19.53
CA GLY A 270 -30.14 7.15 -19.73
C GLY A 270 -30.46 7.67 -21.13
N ILE A 271 -29.50 8.19 -21.89
CA ILE A 271 -29.65 8.72 -23.24
C ILE A 271 -28.66 8.08 -24.22
N SER A 272 -28.89 8.19 -25.52
CA SER A 272 -27.96 7.65 -26.52
C SER A 272 -26.67 8.47 -26.60
N PRO A 273 -25.53 7.87 -27.07
CA PRO A 273 -24.28 8.60 -27.27
C PRO A 273 -24.41 9.81 -28.18
N GLY A 274 -25.20 9.70 -29.23
CA GLY A 274 -25.47 10.82 -30.16
C GLY A 274 -26.24 11.96 -29.51
N CYS A 275 -27.24 11.65 -28.67
CA CYS A 275 -27.95 12.65 -27.88
C CYS A 275 -27.05 13.31 -26.86
N TYR A 276 -26.19 12.50 -26.17
CA TYR A 276 -25.23 13.01 -25.21
C TYR A 276 -24.26 14.01 -25.84
N ARG A 277 -23.71 13.72 -27.01
CA ARG A 277 -22.85 14.64 -27.76
C ARG A 277 -23.59 15.95 -28.11
N LYS A 278 -24.82 15.86 -28.61
CA LYS A 278 -25.61 17.05 -29.01
C LYS A 278 -26.02 17.93 -27.82
N SER A 279 -26.18 17.33 -26.63
CA SER A 279 -26.57 18.07 -25.44
C SER A 279 -25.37 18.60 -24.64
N ASN A 280 -24.14 18.57 -25.19
CA ASN A 280 -22.92 18.94 -24.53
C ASN A 280 -22.76 18.30 -23.09
N GLY A 281 -23.18 17.06 -22.99
CA GLY A 281 -23.10 16.34 -21.73
C GLY A 281 -24.21 16.64 -20.72
N ILE A 282 -25.15 17.52 -21.00
CA ILE A 282 -26.31 17.78 -20.15
C ILE A 282 -27.33 16.66 -20.35
N GLY A 283 -27.00 15.46 -19.95
CA GLY A 283 -27.94 14.37 -19.73
C GLY A 283 -28.54 14.49 -18.34
N LYS A 284 -29.87 14.33 -18.23
CA LYS A 284 -30.48 14.15 -16.92
C LYS A 284 -29.87 12.91 -16.29
N TYR A 285 -28.96 13.09 -15.35
CA TYR A 285 -28.60 12.05 -14.40
C TYR A 285 -29.88 11.72 -13.60
N SER A 286 -30.69 10.81 -14.10
CA SER A 286 -31.67 10.15 -13.25
C SER A 286 -30.89 9.22 -12.34
N GLY A 287 -30.51 9.73 -11.18
CA GLY A 287 -29.97 8.94 -10.09
C GLY A 287 -31.01 7.92 -9.64
N LYS A 288 -31.07 6.79 -10.33
CA LYS A 288 -31.59 5.55 -9.75
C LYS A 288 -30.41 4.84 -9.16
N GLY A 289 -30.45 4.78 -7.85
CA GLY A 289 -29.44 4.28 -6.95
C GLY A 289 -28.82 2.97 -7.40
N MET A 290 -27.53 2.84 -7.11
CA MET A 290 -26.91 1.56 -6.87
C MET A 290 -27.54 1.01 -5.57
N GLY A 291 -28.58 0.22 -5.72
CA GLY A 291 -29.29 -0.42 -4.60
C GLY A 291 -30.41 -1.29 -5.15
N GLU A 292 -30.09 -2.52 -5.47
CA GLU A 292 -30.78 -3.78 -5.22
C GLU A 292 -30.00 -4.92 -5.88
#